data_582ecefb663406467e75199481e481dd
#
_entry.id   582ecefb663406467e75199481e481dd
#
_cell.length_a   1.000
_cell.length_b   1.000
_cell.length_c   1.000
_cell.angle_alpha   90.00
_cell.angle_beta   90.00
_cell.angle_gamma   90.00
#
_symmetry.space_group_name_H-M   'P 1'
#
loop_
_entity.id
_entity.type
_entity.pdbx_description
1 polymer ?
#
loop_
_entity_poly.entity_id
_entity_poly.type
_entity_poly.pdbx_seq_one_letter_code
_entity_poly.pdbx_strand_id
1 'polypeptide(L)'
;MSPRKPNMESSIYQGSDGRWHGRVTMGVKSDGSPDRRHRTAKTEPEVRRKVKELEKLRDEKRAPKAGRVPTVAAWMDTYLTDIASLKLKPRSLDDYWSKTRNDIVPGIGRHRLDKLAPEHLEKMYRVMLDEGHAPSHVLKVHRILSRALKIAHRRRIIGENVATLVDPPTVDETEANPFTQEQAHAFLEAAAKRPTFMRWIVGVGMGFRQGETLGLRWAYVDLEAELFHPRWQLQRLTWRHGCADPHACGTRLHRFEPCPADCGTHRTYKRGCPKPCPKTCKGHASACPERKNGGLVFTRPKTKKSRNPVPIPSPFVPHLREHRARQAEARAAAGDDIWEECDAVFTRPDGRPLDPRADWEEFKELLEEAGISDRRLYDGSRHTAGTILNELGVDLVTIMEILRHTQVSQTRRYVKGRSTLSKDAMQRMGDTFFPTAEPASETKTETTSSKEARARRRRRIW
;
A
#
# COMPACT_ATOMS: atom_id res chain seq x y z
N MET A 1 -48.73 -36.58 -35.03
CA MET A 1 -47.98 -35.97 -33.92
C MET A 1 -46.52 -35.84 -34.36
N SER A 2 -46.00 -34.65 -34.54
CA SER A 2 -44.57 -34.48 -34.85
C SER A 2 -43.69 -34.93 -33.68
N PRO A 3 -42.61 -35.70 -33.93
CA PRO A 3 -41.76 -36.20 -32.85
C PRO A 3 -41.19 -35.02 -32.03
N ARG A 4 -41.20 -35.19 -30.72
CA ARG A 4 -40.62 -34.24 -29.78
C ARG A 4 -39.12 -34.11 -30.08
N LYS A 5 -38.65 -32.90 -30.44
CA LYS A 5 -37.22 -32.66 -30.69
C LYS A 5 -36.39 -32.98 -29.46
N PRO A 6 -35.17 -33.48 -29.62
CA PRO A 6 -34.26 -33.76 -28.49
C PRO A 6 -34.03 -32.53 -27.64
N ASN A 7 -33.84 -32.74 -26.34
CA ASN A 7 -33.50 -31.66 -25.41
C ASN A 7 -32.20 -30.98 -25.86
N MET A 8 -32.24 -29.62 -26.03
CA MET A 8 -31.16 -28.77 -26.48
C MET A 8 -31.05 -28.49 -27.98
N GLU A 9 -31.90 -29.03 -28.83
CA GLU A 9 -31.91 -28.69 -30.25
C GLU A 9 -32.49 -27.28 -30.49
N SER A 10 -31.84 -26.54 -31.39
CA SER A 10 -32.28 -25.19 -31.78
C SER A 10 -33.46 -25.30 -32.75
N SER A 11 -34.39 -24.33 -32.66
CA SER A 11 -35.54 -24.26 -33.59
C SER A 11 -35.47 -22.97 -34.42
N ILE A 12 -35.76 -23.13 -35.72
CA ILE A 12 -35.89 -22.00 -36.65
C ILE A 12 -37.28 -22.12 -37.27
N TYR A 13 -38.04 -21.03 -37.30
CA TYR A 13 -39.39 -20.96 -37.86
C TYR A 13 -39.69 -19.51 -38.31
N GLN A 14 -40.64 -19.38 -39.23
CA GLN A 14 -41.18 -18.09 -39.62
C GLN A 14 -42.37 -17.75 -38.71
N GLY A 15 -42.33 -16.55 -38.12
CA GLY A 15 -43.39 -16.06 -37.25
C GLY A 15 -44.54 -15.44 -38.03
N SER A 16 -45.66 -15.19 -37.35
CA SER A 16 -46.82 -14.49 -37.91
C SER A 16 -46.51 -13.04 -38.28
N ASP A 17 -45.40 -12.47 -37.77
CA ASP A 17 -44.87 -11.16 -38.11
C ASP A 17 -44.06 -11.13 -39.41
N GLY A 18 -44.02 -12.26 -40.15
CA GLY A 18 -43.27 -12.42 -41.42
C GLY A 18 -41.79 -12.53 -41.23
N ARG A 19 -41.24 -12.48 -40.00
CA ARG A 19 -39.83 -12.61 -39.71
C ARG A 19 -39.44 -14.05 -39.41
N TRP A 20 -38.18 -14.34 -39.62
CA TRP A 20 -37.57 -15.60 -39.21
C TRP A 20 -37.09 -15.53 -37.76
N HIS A 21 -37.46 -16.51 -36.96
CA HIS A 21 -37.16 -16.64 -35.54
C HIS A 21 -36.29 -17.86 -35.30
N GLY A 22 -35.24 -17.70 -34.48
CA GLY A 22 -34.36 -18.76 -34.04
C GLY A 22 -34.34 -18.83 -32.52
N ARG A 23 -34.53 -20.02 -31.94
CA ARG A 23 -34.43 -20.26 -30.49
C ARG A 23 -33.33 -21.27 -30.22
N VAL A 24 -32.41 -20.92 -29.31
CA VAL A 24 -31.32 -21.80 -28.89
C VAL A 24 -31.38 -21.95 -27.37
N THR A 25 -31.35 -23.18 -26.89
CA THR A 25 -31.22 -23.49 -25.46
C THR A 25 -29.74 -23.50 -25.10
N MET A 26 -29.30 -22.56 -24.23
CA MET A 26 -27.92 -22.37 -23.86
C MET A 26 -27.50 -23.14 -22.60
N GLY A 27 -28.46 -23.74 -21.88
CA GLY A 27 -28.28 -24.43 -20.61
C GLY A 27 -29.38 -24.08 -19.63
N VAL A 28 -29.06 -24.05 -18.34
CA VAL A 28 -29.99 -23.77 -17.24
C VAL A 28 -29.58 -22.53 -16.50
N LYS A 29 -30.54 -21.67 -16.14
CA LYS A 29 -30.29 -20.48 -15.30
C LYS A 29 -30.08 -20.87 -13.84
N SER A 30 -29.71 -19.88 -13.00
CA SER A 30 -29.48 -20.09 -11.56
C SER A 30 -30.74 -20.52 -10.78
N ASP A 31 -31.92 -20.22 -11.31
CA ASP A 31 -33.22 -20.61 -10.77
C ASP A 31 -33.72 -21.99 -11.25
N GLY A 32 -32.88 -22.73 -11.99
CA GLY A 32 -33.22 -24.04 -12.55
C GLY A 32 -34.00 -23.97 -13.88
N SER A 33 -34.44 -22.80 -14.33
CA SER A 33 -35.18 -22.65 -15.58
C SER A 33 -34.25 -22.72 -16.81
N PRO A 34 -34.73 -23.19 -18.00
CA PRO A 34 -33.92 -23.21 -19.21
C PRO A 34 -33.49 -21.78 -19.66
N ASP A 35 -32.22 -21.62 -19.98
CA ASP A 35 -31.71 -20.40 -20.66
C ASP A 35 -31.99 -20.52 -22.16
N ARG A 36 -33.12 -20.00 -22.61
CA ARG A 36 -33.48 -19.95 -24.04
C ARG A 36 -33.22 -18.59 -24.62
N ARG A 37 -32.39 -18.54 -25.68
CA ARG A 37 -32.10 -17.29 -26.38
C ARG A 37 -32.79 -17.24 -27.72
N HIS A 38 -33.36 -16.08 -28.02
CA HIS A 38 -34.11 -15.83 -29.22
C HIS A 38 -33.36 -14.87 -30.13
N ARG A 39 -33.39 -15.14 -31.44
CA ARG A 39 -32.87 -14.25 -32.50
C ARG A 39 -33.91 -14.11 -33.58
N THR A 40 -33.97 -12.95 -34.21
CA THR A 40 -34.85 -12.65 -35.33
C THR A 40 -34.06 -12.07 -36.49
N ALA A 41 -34.56 -12.35 -37.70
CA ALA A 41 -34.01 -11.79 -38.92
C ALA A 41 -35.09 -11.63 -39.98
N LYS A 42 -34.81 -10.87 -41.04
CA LYS A 42 -35.73 -10.72 -42.18
C LYS A 42 -35.68 -11.98 -43.07
N THR A 43 -34.56 -12.69 -43.13
CA THR A 43 -34.34 -13.84 -43.98
C THR A 43 -33.92 -15.06 -43.19
N GLU A 44 -34.22 -16.27 -43.71
CA GLU A 44 -33.82 -17.53 -43.12
C GLU A 44 -32.30 -17.72 -43.04
N PRO A 45 -31.50 -17.43 -44.06
CA PRO A 45 -30.06 -17.57 -43.96
C PRO A 45 -29.43 -16.70 -42.85
N GLU A 46 -29.98 -15.53 -42.67
CA GLU A 46 -29.49 -14.63 -41.62
C GLU A 46 -29.80 -15.13 -40.21
N VAL A 47 -31.02 -15.65 -39.95
CA VAL A 47 -31.35 -16.25 -38.66
C VAL A 47 -30.56 -17.53 -38.39
N ARG A 48 -30.32 -18.36 -39.43
CA ARG A 48 -29.44 -19.54 -39.33
C ARG A 48 -28.04 -19.18 -38.91
N ARG A 49 -27.46 -18.14 -39.50
CA ARG A 49 -26.13 -17.62 -39.07
C ARG A 49 -26.14 -17.25 -37.61
N LYS A 50 -27.10 -16.43 -37.16
CA LYS A 50 -27.24 -15.98 -35.75
C LYS A 50 -27.45 -17.15 -34.77
N VAL A 51 -28.17 -18.21 -35.19
CA VAL A 51 -28.36 -19.42 -34.41
C VAL A 51 -27.02 -20.17 -34.29
N LYS A 52 -26.31 -20.41 -35.39
CA LYS A 52 -25.01 -21.09 -35.39
C LYS A 52 -23.99 -20.37 -34.53
N GLU A 53 -23.99 -19.02 -34.51
CA GLU A 53 -23.13 -18.23 -33.62
C GLU A 53 -23.44 -18.52 -32.13
N LEU A 54 -24.73 -18.60 -31.77
CA LEU A 54 -25.12 -18.94 -30.40
C LEU A 54 -24.78 -20.40 -30.03
N GLU A 55 -24.96 -21.32 -30.96
CA GLU A 55 -24.58 -22.75 -30.76
C GLU A 55 -23.08 -22.87 -30.56
N LYS A 56 -22.27 -22.21 -31.40
CA LYS A 56 -20.81 -22.14 -31.24
C LYS A 56 -20.40 -21.59 -29.86
N LEU A 57 -21.02 -20.48 -29.42
CA LEU A 57 -20.76 -19.92 -28.10
C LEU A 57 -21.17 -20.87 -26.97
N ARG A 58 -22.27 -21.64 -27.14
CA ARG A 58 -22.70 -22.64 -26.19
C ARG A 58 -21.69 -23.78 -26.11
N ASP A 59 -21.33 -24.35 -27.25
CA ASP A 59 -20.49 -25.54 -27.36
C ASP A 59 -19.05 -25.25 -26.91
N GLU A 60 -18.55 -24.07 -27.20
CA GLU A 60 -17.27 -23.54 -26.66
C GLU A 60 -17.38 -23.15 -25.18
N LYS A 61 -18.55 -23.26 -24.56
CA LYS A 61 -18.83 -22.82 -23.20
C LYS A 61 -18.47 -21.33 -22.95
N ARG A 62 -18.51 -20.51 -23.99
CA ARG A 62 -18.22 -19.07 -23.95
C ARG A 62 -19.46 -18.19 -23.86
N ALA A 63 -20.65 -18.76 -23.85
CA ALA A 63 -21.87 -18.00 -23.77
C ALA A 63 -21.94 -17.16 -22.48
N PRO A 64 -22.21 -15.84 -22.56
CA PRO A 64 -22.47 -15.02 -21.40
C PRO A 64 -23.65 -15.57 -20.58
N LYS A 65 -23.64 -15.39 -19.25
CA LYS A 65 -24.77 -15.80 -18.41
C LYS A 65 -26.08 -15.14 -18.86
N ALA A 66 -27.19 -15.88 -18.77
CA ALA A 66 -28.52 -15.33 -18.98
C ALA A 66 -28.83 -14.24 -17.94
N GLY A 67 -29.55 -13.24 -18.38
CA GLY A 67 -30.00 -12.15 -17.54
C GLY A 67 -29.55 -10.77 -18.04
N ARG A 68 -30.02 -9.71 -17.38
CA ARG A 68 -29.61 -8.34 -17.70
C ARG A 68 -28.17 -8.13 -17.22
N VAL A 69 -27.27 -7.84 -18.15
CA VAL A 69 -25.88 -7.52 -17.83
C VAL A 69 -25.86 -6.25 -16.95
N PRO A 70 -25.21 -6.26 -15.79
CA PRO A 70 -25.18 -5.13 -14.89
C PRO A 70 -24.41 -3.94 -15.48
N THR A 71 -24.64 -2.76 -14.93
CA THR A 71 -23.79 -1.58 -15.18
C THR A 71 -22.46 -1.72 -14.49
N VAL A 72 -21.47 -0.92 -14.90
CA VAL A 72 -20.15 -0.86 -14.22
C VAL A 72 -20.33 -0.53 -12.74
N ALA A 73 -21.20 0.44 -12.39
CA ALA A 73 -21.46 0.80 -11.00
C ALA A 73 -22.01 -0.38 -10.18
N ALA A 74 -23.02 -1.09 -10.70
CA ALA A 74 -23.62 -2.24 -10.03
C ALA A 74 -22.61 -3.40 -9.89
N TRP A 75 -21.80 -3.64 -10.92
CA TRP A 75 -20.76 -4.65 -10.87
C TRP A 75 -19.66 -4.33 -9.87
N MET A 76 -19.17 -3.07 -9.85
CA MET A 76 -18.14 -2.65 -8.90
C MET A 76 -18.61 -2.78 -7.45
N ASP A 77 -19.88 -2.47 -7.17
CA ASP A 77 -20.47 -2.68 -5.86
C ASP A 77 -20.46 -4.17 -5.48
N THR A 78 -20.99 -5.06 -6.33
CA THR A 78 -20.95 -6.52 -6.13
C THR A 78 -19.51 -7.03 -5.98
N TYR A 79 -18.59 -6.57 -6.84
CA TYR A 79 -17.19 -7.00 -6.78
C TYR A 79 -16.53 -6.63 -5.46
N LEU A 80 -16.75 -5.41 -4.97
CA LEU A 80 -16.12 -4.94 -3.73
C LEU A 80 -16.77 -5.55 -2.48
N THR A 81 -18.09 -5.70 -2.48
CA THR A 81 -18.84 -6.24 -1.35
C THR A 81 -18.63 -7.74 -1.19
N ASP A 82 -18.79 -8.51 -2.27
CA ASP A 82 -18.91 -9.98 -2.17
C ASP A 82 -17.60 -10.70 -2.49
N ILE A 83 -16.69 -10.07 -3.25
CA ILE A 83 -15.52 -10.78 -3.79
C ILE A 83 -14.23 -10.22 -3.22
N ALA A 84 -14.02 -8.90 -3.37
CA ALA A 84 -12.77 -8.27 -2.96
C ALA A 84 -12.64 -8.20 -1.43
N SER A 85 -13.76 -8.02 -0.72
CA SER A 85 -13.83 -8.00 0.75
C SER A 85 -13.28 -9.27 1.39
N LEU A 86 -13.42 -10.43 0.74
CA LEU A 86 -12.91 -11.71 1.24
C LEU A 86 -11.38 -11.85 1.14
N LYS A 87 -10.72 -11.03 0.32
CA LYS A 87 -9.29 -11.19 -0.01
C LYS A 87 -8.44 -9.97 0.34
N LEU A 88 -9.02 -8.79 0.29
CA LEU A 88 -8.30 -7.55 0.52
C LEU A 88 -8.27 -7.23 2.02
N LYS A 89 -7.13 -6.70 2.47
CA LYS A 89 -7.05 -6.11 3.81
C LYS A 89 -7.93 -4.85 3.87
N PRO A 90 -8.45 -4.48 5.06
CA PRO A 90 -9.41 -3.38 5.23
C PRO A 90 -8.97 -2.08 4.55
N ARG A 91 -7.73 -1.62 4.77
CA ARG A 91 -7.21 -0.39 4.14
C ARG A 91 -7.17 -0.46 2.60
N SER A 92 -6.84 -1.62 2.03
CA SER A 92 -6.84 -1.79 0.58
C SER A 92 -8.26 -1.80 0.02
N LEU A 93 -9.20 -2.37 0.76
CA LEU A 93 -10.62 -2.36 0.38
C LEU A 93 -11.19 -0.93 0.44
N ASP A 94 -10.85 -0.17 1.47
CA ASP A 94 -11.25 1.24 1.60
C ASP A 94 -10.72 2.09 0.45
N ASP A 95 -9.46 1.87 0.04
CA ASP A 95 -8.87 2.54 -1.10
C ASP A 95 -9.55 2.16 -2.42
N TYR A 96 -9.89 0.88 -2.63
CA TYR A 96 -10.66 0.43 -3.79
C TYR A 96 -12.05 1.06 -3.82
N TRP A 97 -12.73 1.14 -2.68
CA TRP A 97 -14.01 1.85 -2.56
C TRP A 97 -13.88 3.34 -2.88
N SER A 98 -12.83 3.99 -2.41
CA SER A 98 -12.56 5.40 -2.69
C SER A 98 -12.40 5.64 -4.19
N LYS A 99 -11.53 4.86 -4.87
CA LYS A 99 -11.31 4.97 -6.31
C LYS A 99 -12.58 4.66 -7.11
N THR A 100 -13.34 3.66 -6.67
CA THR A 100 -14.59 3.30 -7.34
C THR A 100 -15.61 4.43 -7.26
N ARG A 101 -15.79 5.06 -6.09
CA ARG A 101 -16.79 6.12 -5.90
C ARG A 101 -16.39 7.44 -6.54
N ASN A 102 -15.12 7.79 -6.45
CA ASN A 102 -14.65 9.11 -6.86
C ASN A 102 -14.27 9.16 -8.34
N ASP A 103 -13.78 8.03 -8.90
CA ASP A 103 -13.20 8.00 -10.24
C ASP A 103 -14.03 7.11 -11.20
N ILE A 104 -14.21 5.81 -10.88
CA ILE A 104 -14.81 4.84 -11.80
C ILE A 104 -16.29 5.09 -12.03
N VAL A 105 -17.05 5.24 -10.97
CA VAL A 105 -18.52 5.42 -11.06
C VAL A 105 -18.91 6.74 -11.73
N PRO A 106 -18.29 7.89 -11.41
CA PRO A 106 -18.56 9.13 -12.13
C PRO A 106 -18.21 9.05 -13.61
N GLY A 107 -17.06 8.45 -13.96
CA GLY A 107 -16.57 8.36 -15.33
C GLY A 107 -17.37 7.41 -16.21
N ILE A 108 -17.54 6.17 -15.77
CA ILE A 108 -18.09 5.09 -16.62
C ILE A 108 -19.20 4.27 -15.92
N GLY A 109 -19.62 4.62 -14.71
CA GLY A 109 -20.53 3.81 -13.89
C GLY A 109 -21.87 3.47 -14.53
N ARG A 110 -22.40 4.35 -15.40
CA ARG A 110 -23.68 4.16 -16.09
C ARG A 110 -23.61 3.19 -17.28
N HIS A 111 -22.41 2.92 -17.81
CA HIS A 111 -22.26 1.99 -18.93
C HIS A 111 -22.57 0.56 -18.50
N ARG A 112 -23.28 -0.18 -19.34
CA ARG A 112 -23.43 -1.63 -19.17
C ARG A 112 -22.09 -2.30 -19.47
N LEU A 113 -21.76 -3.36 -18.74
CA LEU A 113 -20.50 -4.07 -18.91
C LEU A 113 -20.31 -4.64 -20.33
N ASP A 114 -21.39 -5.10 -20.97
CA ASP A 114 -21.37 -5.64 -22.34
C ASP A 114 -21.31 -4.56 -23.45
N LYS A 115 -21.40 -3.30 -23.07
CA LYS A 115 -21.32 -2.13 -23.96
C LYS A 115 -20.15 -1.21 -23.61
N LEU A 116 -19.33 -1.64 -22.67
CA LEU A 116 -18.11 -0.93 -22.32
C LEU A 116 -17.10 -1.14 -23.45
N ALA A 117 -16.54 -0.04 -23.94
CA ALA A 117 -15.56 -0.02 -25.02
C ALA A 117 -14.26 0.65 -24.56
N PRO A 118 -13.11 0.40 -25.21
CA PRO A 118 -11.82 1.01 -24.88
C PRO A 118 -11.88 2.53 -24.76
N GLU A 119 -12.57 3.19 -25.68
CA GLU A 119 -12.69 4.64 -25.77
C GLU A 119 -13.33 5.26 -24.52
N HIS A 120 -14.20 4.52 -23.83
CA HIS A 120 -14.80 4.98 -22.58
C HIS A 120 -13.77 5.07 -21.47
N LEU A 121 -12.84 4.11 -21.40
CA LEU A 121 -11.76 4.08 -20.42
C LEU A 121 -10.72 5.16 -20.71
N GLU A 122 -10.31 5.28 -21.98
CA GLU A 122 -9.36 6.28 -22.44
C GLU A 122 -9.87 7.69 -22.16
N LYS A 123 -11.16 7.96 -22.45
CA LYS A 123 -11.81 9.23 -22.12
C LYS A 123 -11.79 9.51 -20.63
N MET A 124 -12.13 8.49 -19.80
CA MET A 124 -12.09 8.63 -18.35
C MET A 124 -10.68 8.96 -17.85
N TYR A 125 -9.64 8.28 -18.37
CA TYR A 125 -8.25 8.54 -17.97
C TYR A 125 -7.79 9.93 -18.38
N ARG A 126 -8.17 10.40 -19.57
CA ARG A 126 -7.86 11.75 -20.05
C ARG A 126 -8.49 12.80 -19.13
N VAL A 127 -9.77 12.68 -18.83
CA VAL A 127 -10.46 13.59 -17.92
C VAL A 127 -9.77 13.63 -16.56
N MET A 128 -9.39 12.48 -16.01
CA MET A 128 -8.68 12.44 -14.72
C MET A 128 -7.32 13.15 -14.78
N LEU A 129 -6.58 13.02 -15.86
CA LEU A 129 -5.30 13.72 -16.04
C LEU A 129 -5.52 15.23 -16.21
N ASP A 130 -6.52 15.64 -16.97
CA ASP A 130 -6.89 17.05 -17.16
C ASP A 130 -7.35 17.72 -15.85
N GLU A 131 -7.98 16.96 -14.95
CA GLU A 131 -8.33 17.38 -13.58
C GLU A 131 -7.12 17.41 -12.63
N GLY A 132 -5.92 17.12 -13.11
CA GLY A 132 -4.68 17.16 -12.34
C GLY A 132 -4.37 15.92 -11.50
N HIS A 133 -5.04 14.80 -11.75
CA HIS A 133 -4.66 13.55 -11.07
C HIS A 133 -3.31 13.03 -11.58
N ALA A 134 -2.47 12.59 -10.65
CA ALA A 134 -1.17 12.02 -11.00
C ALA A 134 -1.33 10.73 -11.88
N PRO A 135 -0.46 10.48 -12.87
CA PRO A 135 -0.47 9.26 -13.68
C PRO A 135 -0.52 7.96 -12.85
N SER A 136 0.17 7.93 -11.70
CA SER A 136 0.16 6.80 -10.76
C SER A 136 -1.22 6.54 -10.14
N HIS A 137 -2.04 7.59 -9.94
CA HIS A 137 -3.42 7.46 -9.50
C HIS A 137 -4.28 6.81 -10.58
N VAL A 138 -4.18 7.30 -11.83
CA VAL A 138 -4.91 6.76 -12.98
C VAL A 138 -4.54 5.29 -13.22
N LEU A 139 -3.25 4.96 -13.18
CA LEU A 139 -2.77 3.58 -13.26
C LEU A 139 -3.38 2.70 -12.16
N LYS A 140 -3.55 3.22 -10.95
CA LYS A 140 -4.17 2.47 -9.87
C LYS A 140 -5.66 2.23 -10.11
N VAL A 141 -6.38 3.22 -10.62
CA VAL A 141 -7.80 3.09 -11.05
C VAL A 141 -7.92 2.03 -12.15
N HIS A 142 -7.05 2.09 -13.18
CA HIS A 142 -6.99 1.09 -14.23
C HIS A 142 -6.81 -0.34 -13.67
N ARG A 143 -5.85 -0.54 -12.77
CA ARG A 143 -5.58 -1.86 -12.15
C ARG A 143 -6.77 -2.40 -11.36
N ILE A 144 -7.50 -1.55 -10.66
CA ILE A 144 -8.70 -1.93 -9.91
C ILE A 144 -9.81 -2.35 -10.88
N LEU A 145 -10.08 -1.54 -11.90
CA LEU A 145 -11.09 -1.80 -12.90
C LEU A 145 -10.76 -3.08 -13.71
N SER A 146 -9.53 -3.19 -14.21
CA SER A 146 -9.05 -4.36 -14.95
C SER A 146 -9.21 -5.65 -14.13
N ARG A 147 -8.90 -5.59 -12.82
CA ARG A 147 -9.10 -6.74 -11.92
C ARG A 147 -10.57 -7.11 -11.76
N ALA A 148 -11.45 -6.13 -11.60
CA ALA A 148 -12.89 -6.35 -11.49
C ALA A 148 -13.48 -6.92 -12.78
N LEU A 149 -13.10 -6.37 -13.94
CA LEU A 149 -13.52 -6.88 -15.26
C LEU A 149 -12.96 -8.27 -15.56
N LYS A 150 -11.73 -8.58 -15.15
CA LYS A 150 -11.18 -9.94 -15.24
C LYS A 150 -12.04 -10.95 -14.48
N ILE A 151 -12.58 -10.59 -13.33
CA ILE A 151 -13.49 -11.46 -12.58
C ILE A 151 -14.86 -11.57 -13.28
N ALA A 152 -15.38 -10.46 -13.84
CA ALA A 152 -16.60 -10.47 -14.64
C ALA A 152 -16.49 -11.41 -15.85
N HIS A 153 -15.36 -11.34 -16.56
CA HIS A 153 -15.04 -12.24 -17.69
C HIS A 153 -14.97 -13.71 -17.23
N ARG A 154 -14.22 -13.99 -16.15
CA ARG A 154 -14.14 -15.37 -15.60
C ARG A 154 -15.49 -15.92 -15.14
N ARG A 155 -16.39 -15.05 -14.69
CA ARG A 155 -17.79 -15.42 -14.35
C ARG A 155 -18.72 -15.43 -15.55
N ARG A 156 -18.22 -15.19 -16.77
CA ARG A 156 -18.98 -15.13 -18.01
C ARG A 156 -20.11 -14.10 -18.01
N ILE A 157 -19.91 -12.99 -17.28
CA ILE A 157 -20.83 -11.83 -17.32
C ILE A 157 -20.55 -10.99 -18.58
N ILE A 158 -19.29 -10.93 -19.00
CA ILE A 158 -18.80 -10.27 -20.21
C ILE A 158 -17.96 -11.25 -21.04
N GLY A 159 -17.91 -11.02 -22.34
CA GLY A 159 -17.09 -11.82 -23.28
C GLY A 159 -15.61 -11.54 -23.21
N GLU A 160 -15.24 -10.28 -22.88
CA GLU A 160 -13.86 -9.80 -22.87
C GLU A 160 -13.62 -8.76 -21.76
N ASN A 161 -12.38 -8.66 -21.32
CA ASN A 161 -11.95 -7.60 -20.40
C ASN A 161 -11.44 -6.40 -21.18
N VAL A 162 -12.28 -5.43 -21.42
CA VAL A 162 -11.96 -4.21 -22.18
C VAL A 162 -10.74 -3.45 -21.65
N ALA A 163 -10.48 -3.51 -20.33
CA ALA A 163 -9.31 -2.83 -19.76
C ALA A 163 -7.97 -3.45 -20.20
N THR A 164 -7.96 -4.64 -20.81
CA THR A 164 -6.73 -5.21 -21.37
C THR A 164 -6.42 -4.70 -22.80
N LEU A 165 -7.37 -3.99 -23.39
CA LEU A 165 -7.23 -3.36 -24.70
C LEU A 165 -6.81 -1.89 -24.63
N VAL A 166 -6.60 -1.37 -23.41
CA VAL A 166 -6.26 0.03 -23.16
C VAL A 166 -4.94 0.11 -22.41
N ASP A 167 -4.01 0.88 -22.94
CA ASP A 167 -2.77 1.19 -22.24
C ASP A 167 -2.99 2.28 -21.20
N PRO A 168 -2.71 1.99 -19.92
CA PRO A 168 -2.78 3.02 -18.88
C PRO A 168 -1.64 4.03 -19.05
N PRO A 169 -1.76 5.25 -18.48
CA PRO A 169 -0.69 6.24 -18.50
C PRO A 169 0.62 5.68 -17.95
N THR A 170 1.71 6.03 -18.61
CA THR A 170 3.06 5.73 -18.15
C THR A 170 3.33 6.49 -16.84
N VAL A 171 3.96 5.83 -15.90
CA VAL A 171 4.34 6.43 -14.62
C VAL A 171 5.85 6.48 -14.55
N ASP A 172 6.39 7.68 -14.53
CA ASP A 172 7.81 7.88 -14.26
C ASP A 172 8.14 7.41 -12.85
N GLU A 173 9.24 6.69 -12.72
CA GLU A 173 9.73 6.31 -11.40
C GLU A 173 10.13 7.57 -10.63
N THR A 174 9.37 7.92 -9.60
CA THR A 174 9.78 8.98 -8.68
C THR A 174 11.05 8.55 -7.99
N GLU A 175 12.12 9.28 -8.20
CA GLU A 175 13.38 9.03 -7.49
C GLU A 175 13.18 9.21 -5.99
N ALA A 176 13.79 8.32 -5.23
CA ALA A 176 13.85 8.46 -3.79
C ALA A 176 14.82 9.62 -3.46
N ASN A 177 14.43 10.44 -2.48
CA ASN A 177 15.28 11.52 -1.98
C ASN A 177 15.63 11.22 -0.50
N PRO A 178 16.57 10.27 -0.23
CA PRO A 178 17.01 9.95 1.12
C PRO A 178 17.79 11.11 1.73
N PHE A 179 17.99 11.09 3.05
CA PHE A 179 18.94 11.97 3.72
C PHE A 179 20.38 11.57 3.34
N THR A 180 21.26 12.56 3.25
CA THR A 180 22.69 12.31 3.40
C THR A 180 23.01 11.97 4.87
N GLN A 181 24.24 11.54 5.16
CA GLN A 181 24.64 11.25 6.55
C GLN A 181 24.55 12.52 7.41
N GLU A 182 24.99 13.67 6.89
CA GLU A 182 24.93 14.98 7.56
C GLU A 182 23.49 15.39 7.83
N GLN A 183 22.59 15.21 6.84
CA GLN A 183 21.18 15.49 7.00
C GLN A 183 20.50 14.56 8.02
N ALA A 184 20.88 13.28 8.04
CA ALA A 184 20.38 12.35 9.03
C ALA A 184 20.81 12.75 10.45
N HIS A 185 22.06 13.19 10.62
CA HIS A 185 22.57 13.74 11.86
C HIS A 185 21.81 14.98 12.30
N ALA A 186 21.70 16.00 11.45
CA ALA A 186 20.98 17.25 11.75
C ALA A 186 19.51 16.98 12.12
N PHE A 187 18.84 16.04 11.41
CA PHE A 187 17.49 15.63 11.72
C PHE A 187 17.39 14.98 13.11
N LEU A 188 18.31 14.08 13.46
CA LEU A 188 18.31 13.41 14.75
C LEU A 188 18.70 14.35 15.89
N GLU A 189 19.55 15.35 15.67
CA GLU A 189 19.86 16.43 16.62
C GLU A 189 18.62 17.29 16.92
N ALA A 190 17.85 17.68 15.89
CA ALA A 190 16.58 18.36 16.07
C ALA A 190 15.59 17.48 16.86
N ALA A 191 15.50 16.19 16.52
CA ALA A 191 14.63 15.23 17.20
C ALA A 191 15.03 14.94 18.65
N ALA A 192 16.31 15.08 19.02
CA ALA A 192 16.80 14.84 20.39
C ALA A 192 16.12 15.75 21.44
N LYS A 193 15.61 16.90 21.00
CA LYS A 193 14.85 17.83 21.86
C LYS A 193 13.40 17.39 22.13
N ARG A 194 12.93 16.32 21.49
CA ARG A 194 11.55 15.86 21.55
C ARG A 194 11.42 14.60 22.41
N PRO A 195 10.32 14.41 23.13
CA PRO A 195 10.02 13.16 23.83
C PRO A 195 9.97 11.93 22.90
N THR A 196 9.68 12.19 21.63
CA THR A 196 9.58 11.18 20.55
C THR A 196 10.92 10.78 19.94
N PHE A 197 12.05 11.31 20.43
CA PHE A 197 13.39 11.08 19.88
C PHE A 197 13.67 9.62 19.52
N MET A 198 13.39 8.69 20.43
CA MET A 198 13.65 7.27 20.19
C MET A 198 12.85 6.70 19.02
N ARG A 199 11.66 7.24 18.75
CA ARG A 199 10.86 6.90 17.57
C ARG A 199 11.61 7.24 16.27
N TRP A 200 12.31 8.37 16.26
CA TRP A 200 13.07 8.83 15.08
C TRP A 200 14.36 8.03 14.89
N ILE A 201 15.04 7.66 15.96
CA ILE A 201 16.18 6.74 15.91
C ILE A 201 15.76 5.41 15.26
N VAL A 202 14.65 4.80 15.70
CA VAL A 202 14.14 3.55 15.09
C VAL A 202 13.71 3.75 13.64
N GLY A 203 13.09 4.88 13.32
CA GLY A 203 12.65 5.18 11.96
C GLY A 203 13.79 5.42 10.98
N VAL A 204 14.70 6.32 11.30
CA VAL A 204 15.81 6.76 10.45
C VAL A 204 17.00 5.81 10.54
N GLY A 205 17.43 5.47 11.75
CA GLY A 205 18.62 4.65 11.97
C GLY A 205 18.42 3.17 11.65
N MET A 206 17.21 2.64 11.80
CA MET A 206 16.92 1.21 11.55
C MET A 206 16.01 0.97 10.35
N GLY A 207 15.51 2.00 9.70
CA GLY A 207 14.71 1.91 8.49
C GLY A 207 13.35 1.24 8.65
N PHE A 208 12.77 1.27 9.83
CA PHE A 208 11.41 0.77 10.05
C PHE A 208 10.38 1.60 9.28
N ARG A 209 9.34 0.95 8.76
CA ARG A 209 8.20 1.69 8.19
C ARG A 209 7.42 2.39 9.31
N GLN A 210 6.88 3.58 9.06
CA GLN A 210 6.08 4.34 10.03
C GLN A 210 5.11 3.45 10.82
N GLY A 211 4.27 2.69 10.13
CA GLY A 211 3.30 1.82 10.83
C GLY A 211 3.95 0.66 11.61
N GLU A 212 5.12 0.19 11.22
CA GLU A 212 5.89 -0.82 11.97
C GLU A 212 6.51 -0.18 13.22
N THR A 213 7.09 1.02 13.10
CA THR A 213 7.63 1.77 14.25
C THR A 213 6.55 2.04 15.28
N LEU A 214 5.45 2.68 14.87
CA LEU A 214 4.34 3.01 15.76
C LEU A 214 3.58 1.78 16.29
N GLY A 215 3.81 0.63 15.65
CA GLY A 215 3.23 -0.65 16.05
C GLY A 215 4.13 -1.52 16.93
N LEU A 216 5.32 -1.04 17.30
CA LEU A 216 6.19 -1.75 18.23
C LEU A 216 5.53 -1.83 19.60
N ARG A 217 5.69 -2.98 20.26
CA ARG A 217 5.15 -3.24 21.59
C ARG A 217 6.24 -3.77 22.49
N TRP A 218 6.26 -3.36 23.76
CA TRP A 218 7.28 -3.75 24.73
C TRP A 218 7.37 -5.27 24.91
N ALA A 219 6.26 -5.98 24.84
CA ALA A 219 6.23 -7.45 24.91
C ALA A 219 7.03 -8.14 23.77
N TYR A 220 7.44 -7.38 22.75
CA TYR A 220 8.20 -7.87 21.60
C TYR A 220 9.54 -7.13 21.42
N VAL A 221 10.04 -6.50 22.48
CA VAL A 221 11.36 -5.86 22.55
C VAL A 221 12.21 -6.62 23.56
N ASP A 222 13.23 -7.29 23.08
CA ASP A 222 14.21 -7.95 23.93
C ASP A 222 15.47 -7.08 24.01
N LEU A 223 15.63 -6.36 25.12
CA LEU A 223 16.76 -5.47 25.34
C LEU A 223 18.03 -6.21 25.79
N GLU A 224 17.92 -7.43 26.26
CA GLU A 224 19.06 -8.27 26.65
C GLU A 224 19.65 -8.99 25.43
N ALA A 225 18.78 -9.56 24.58
CA ALA A 225 19.19 -10.14 23.30
C ALA A 225 19.40 -9.08 22.20
N GLU A 226 19.12 -7.80 22.49
CA GLU A 226 19.20 -6.69 21.53
C GLU A 226 18.39 -6.93 20.25
N LEU A 227 17.12 -7.35 20.40
CA LEU A 227 16.24 -7.71 19.28
C LEU A 227 14.89 -7.02 19.33
N PHE A 228 14.46 -6.47 18.20
CA PHE A 228 13.06 -6.16 17.93
C PHE A 228 12.37 -7.32 17.22
N HIS A 229 11.16 -7.68 17.69
CA HIS A 229 10.27 -8.62 17.01
C HIS A 229 9.04 -7.88 16.47
N PRO A 230 9.07 -7.31 15.24
CA PRO A 230 7.99 -6.47 14.72
C PRO A 230 6.76 -7.29 14.36
N ARG A 231 5.99 -7.69 15.35
CA ARG A 231 4.78 -8.52 15.22
C ARG A 231 3.54 -7.73 14.82
N TRP A 232 3.54 -6.41 15.01
CA TRP A 232 2.42 -5.52 14.81
C TRP A 232 2.81 -4.29 14.01
N GLN A 233 1.81 -3.66 13.41
CA GLN A 233 1.90 -2.36 12.78
C GLN A 233 0.66 -1.56 13.18
N LEU A 234 0.79 -0.28 13.44
CA LEU A 234 -0.31 0.62 13.70
C LEU A 234 -0.85 1.15 12.38
N GLN A 235 -2.17 1.13 12.22
CA GLN A 235 -2.86 1.68 11.05
C GLN A 235 -4.08 2.47 11.48
N ARG A 236 -4.35 3.58 10.78
CA ARG A 236 -5.63 4.27 10.88
C ARG A 236 -6.59 3.65 9.85
N LEU A 237 -7.68 3.08 10.33
CA LEU A 237 -8.75 2.54 9.50
C LEU A 237 -9.95 3.50 9.44
N THR A 238 -10.68 3.45 8.35
CA THR A 238 -11.90 4.23 8.17
C THR A 238 -13.02 3.67 9.03
N TRP A 239 -13.67 4.54 9.81
CA TRP A 239 -14.84 4.17 10.59
C TRP A 239 -16.00 3.72 9.70
N ARG A 240 -16.80 2.80 10.18
CA ARG A 240 -18.04 2.36 9.55
C ARG A 240 -19.21 2.65 10.47
N HIS A 241 -20.37 2.93 9.89
CA HIS A 241 -21.61 3.02 10.66
C HIS A 241 -21.95 1.67 11.29
N GLY A 242 -22.34 1.68 12.56
CA GLY A 242 -22.96 0.55 13.25
C GLY A 242 -24.47 0.68 13.32
N CYS A 243 -25.00 1.90 13.16
CA CYS A 243 -26.42 2.19 13.18
C CYS A 243 -27.16 1.60 11.96
N ALA A 244 -28.47 1.37 12.13
CA ALA A 244 -29.33 0.78 11.10
C ALA A 244 -29.48 1.69 9.88
N ASP A 245 -29.59 3.03 10.07
CA ASP A 245 -29.69 4.01 9.01
C ASP A 245 -28.54 5.03 9.07
N PRO A 246 -27.52 4.90 8.20
CA PRO A 246 -26.42 5.85 8.11
C PRO A 246 -26.86 7.29 7.79
N HIS A 247 -28.01 7.48 7.13
CA HIS A 247 -28.52 8.79 6.73
C HIS A 247 -29.31 9.48 7.85
N ALA A 248 -29.94 8.72 8.74
CA ALA A 248 -30.60 9.18 9.93
C ALA A 248 -29.66 9.27 11.15
N CYS A 249 -28.39 8.91 11.00
CA CYS A 249 -27.41 8.96 12.07
C CYS A 249 -27.27 10.37 12.65
N GLY A 250 -27.30 10.50 13.98
CA GLY A 250 -27.44 11.76 14.72
C GLY A 250 -26.39 12.84 14.47
N THR A 251 -25.25 12.50 13.87
CA THR A 251 -24.18 13.47 13.58
C THR A 251 -23.99 13.59 12.06
N ARG A 252 -24.59 14.61 11.49
CA ARG A 252 -24.61 14.86 10.04
C ARG A 252 -23.51 15.81 9.60
N LEU A 253 -22.25 15.52 9.93
CA LEU A 253 -21.12 16.33 9.49
C LEU A 253 -20.64 15.88 8.11
N HIS A 254 -21.02 16.62 7.09
CA HIS A 254 -20.50 16.48 5.73
C HIS A 254 -19.29 17.37 5.50
N ARG A 255 -18.57 17.09 4.39
CA ARG A 255 -17.65 18.06 3.83
C ARG A 255 -18.39 19.34 3.53
N PHE A 256 -17.90 20.42 4.08
CA PHE A 256 -18.41 21.74 3.84
C PHE A 256 -17.91 22.23 2.47
N GLU A 257 -18.78 22.76 1.65
CA GLU A 257 -18.36 23.65 0.56
C GLU A 257 -18.01 25.02 1.15
N PRO A 258 -17.10 25.77 0.51
CA PRO A 258 -16.82 27.14 0.96
C PRO A 258 -18.13 27.91 1.16
N CYS A 259 -18.21 28.65 2.24
CA CYS A 259 -19.37 29.50 2.46
C CYS A 259 -19.48 30.54 1.34
N PRO A 260 -20.68 30.80 0.81
CA PRO A 260 -20.87 31.92 -0.07
C PRO A 260 -20.49 33.22 0.65
N ALA A 261 -20.11 34.24 -0.13
CA ALA A 261 -19.60 35.51 0.40
C ALA A 261 -20.59 36.24 1.33
N ASP A 262 -21.86 35.95 1.19
CA ASP A 262 -23.00 36.51 1.94
C ASP A 262 -23.49 35.61 3.10
N CYS A 263 -22.73 34.56 3.46
CA CYS A 263 -23.10 33.66 4.55
C CYS A 263 -23.18 34.40 5.90
N GLY A 264 -24.38 34.62 6.39
CA GLY A 264 -24.63 35.26 7.69
C GLY A 264 -24.16 34.49 8.91
N THR A 265 -23.96 33.15 8.76
CA THR A 265 -23.71 32.26 9.89
C THR A 265 -22.21 32.02 10.13
N HIS A 266 -21.34 32.11 9.09
CA HIS A 266 -19.93 31.66 9.16
C HIS A 266 -18.93 32.64 8.52
N ARG A 267 -19.11 33.94 8.75
CA ARG A 267 -18.27 35.02 8.16
C ARG A 267 -16.74 34.83 8.35
N THR A 268 -16.34 34.06 9.34
CA THR A 268 -14.93 33.87 9.71
C THR A 268 -14.42 32.44 9.53
N TYR A 269 -15.26 31.51 9.11
CA TYR A 269 -14.90 30.09 9.03
C TYR A 269 -14.51 29.67 7.61
N LYS A 270 -13.28 29.23 7.44
CA LYS A 270 -12.79 28.61 6.20
C LYS A 270 -13.45 27.25 5.85
N ARG A 271 -14.34 26.73 6.70
CA ARG A 271 -14.90 25.36 6.57
C ARG A 271 -16.21 25.25 5.81
N GLY A 272 -16.91 26.33 5.55
CA GLY A 272 -18.18 26.31 4.83
C GLY A 272 -19.38 25.86 5.66
N CYS A 273 -20.58 25.96 5.08
CA CYS A 273 -21.84 25.59 5.71
C CYS A 273 -22.11 24.09 5.68
N PRO A 274 -22.65 23.50 6.76
CA PRO A 274 -23.08 22.11 6.73
C PRO A 274 -24.27 21.92 5.79
N LYS A 275 -24.12 21.02 4.81
CA LYS A 275 -25.22 20.62 3.92
C LYS A 275 -25.96 19.40 4.48
N PRO A 276 -27.25 19.22 4.18
CA PRO A 276 -27.98 18.01 4.52
C PRO A 276 -27.29 16.78 3.94
N CYS A 277 -27.34 15.64 4.65
CA CYS A 277 -26.75 14.38 4.18
C CYS A 277 -27.41 13.95 2.87
N PRO A 278 -26.69 13.89 1.74
CA PRO A 278 -27.25 13.33 0.53
C PRO A 278 -27.52 11.82 0.73
N LYS A 279 -28.59 11.30 0.11
CA LYS A 279 -28.98 9.88 0.21
C LYS A 279 -27.85 8.89 -0.16
N THR A 280 -26.87 9.35 -0.93
CA THR A 280 -25.68 8.59 -1.34
C THR A 280 -24.48 8.74 -0.39
N CYS A 281 -24.60 9.54 0.67
CA CYS A 281 -23.49 9.77 1.59
C CYS A 281 -23.13 8.52 2.39
N LYS A 282 -21.84 8.20 2.40
CA LYS A 282 -21.26 7.12 3.22
C LYS A 282 -20.08 7.64 4.08
N GLY A 283 -19.96 8.98 4.23
CA GLY A 283 -18.72 9.63 4.61
C GLY A 283 -18.54 10.05 6.07
N HIS A 284 -19.57 10.02 6.92
CA HIS A 284 -19.48 10.56 8.29
C HIS A 284 -19.54 9.52 9.40
N ALA A 285 -19.15 8.29 9.10
CA ALA A 285 -19.15 7.21 10.10
C ALA A 285 -18.24 7.48 11.30
N SER A 286 -17.25 8.36 11.19
CA SER A 286 -16.41 8.79 12.32
C SER A 286 -17.19 9.49 13.43
N ALA A 287 -18.31 10.13 13.10
CA ALA A 287 -19.18 10.83 14.02
C ALA A 287 -20.40 9.99 14.44
N CYS A 288 -20.55 8.76 13.93
CA CYS A 288 -21.64 7.87 14.30
C CYS A 288 -21.46 7.40 15.75
N PRO A 289 -22.46 7.53 16.65
CA PRO A 289 -22.39 7.02 18.03
C PRO A 289 -22.10 5.52 18.08
N GLU A 290 -22.65 4.75 17.14
CA GLU A 290 -22.47 3.30 17.01
C GLU A 290 -21.35 2.92 16.02
N ARG A 291 -20.38 3.83 15.82
CA ARG A 291 -19.27 3.58 14.88
C ARG A 291 -18.47 2.33 15.24
N LYS A 292 -18.03 1.60 14.23
CA LYS A 292 -17.23 0.38 14.40
C LYS A 292 -16.12 0.22 13.37
N ASN A 293 -15.17 -0.65 13.69
CA ASN A 293 -14.11 -1.12 12.77
C ASN A 293 -13.20 -0.01 12.19
N GLY A 294 -13.01 1.09 12.94
CA GLY A 294 -12.16 2.21 12.51
C GLY A 294 -11.25 2.72 13.63
N GLY A 295 -10.58 3.85 13.36
CA GLY A 295 -9.63 4.46 14.28
C GLY A 295 -8.22 3.87 14.18
N LEU A 296 -7.43 4.03 15.23
CA LEU A 296 -6.09 3.45 15.32
C LEU A 296 -6.20 1.97 15.72
N VAL A 297 -5.66 1.09 14.89
CA VAL A 297 -5.76 -0.36 15.09
C VAL A 297 -4.41 -1.02 14.88
N PHE A 298 -4.00 -1.85 15.82
CA PHE A 298 -2.86 -2.73 15.64
C PHE A 298 -3.23 -3.90 14.76
N THR A 299 -2.51 -4.05 13.65
CA THR A 299 -2.72 -5.13 12.68
C THR A 299 -1.43 -5.89 12.43
N ARG A 300 -1.53 -7.15 12.02
CA ARG A 300 -0.33 -7.92 11.68
C ARG A 300 0.26 -7.43 10.34
N PRO A 301 1.59 -7.36 10.20
CA PRO A 301 2.26 -7.03 8.94
C PRO A 301 1.83 -7.96 7.80
N LYS A 302 1.94 -7.45 6.55
CA LYS A 302 1.42 -8.15 5.38
C LYS A 302 2.15 -9.46 5.06
N THR A 303 3.47 -9.51 5.28
CA THR A 303 4.32 -10.65 4.89
C THR A 303 4.97 -11.32 6.09
N LYS A 304 5.38 -12.60 5.93
CA LYS A 304 6.16 -13.31 6.94
C LYS A 304 7.51 -12.62 7.18
N LYS A 305 8.20 -12.18 6.12
CA LYS A 305 9.49 -11.46 6.21
C LYS A 305 9.41 -10.16 7.03
N SER A 306 8.30 -9.43 6.96
CA SER A 306 8.11 -8.22 7.78
C SER A 306 8.07 -8.48 9.29
N ARG A 307 8.01 -9.74 9.71
CA ARG A 307 7.98 -10.18 11.12
C ARG A 307 9.30 -10.78 11.60
N ASN A 308 10.30 -10.82 10.73
CA ASN A 308 11.63 -11.31 11.13
C ASN A 308 12.20 -10.40 12.22
N PRO A 309 12.94 -10.96 13.19
CA PRO A 309 13.66 -10.18 14.18
C PRO A 309 14.62 -9.19 13.50
N VAL A 310 14.85 -8.07 14.15
CA VAL A 310 15.79 -7.04 13.70
C VAL A 310 16.74 -6.73 14.85
N PRO A 311 18.05 -6.89 14.65
CA PRO A 311 19.05 -6.52 15.67
C PRO A 311 18.94 -5.03 16.01
N ILE A 312 19.01 -4.73 17.30
CA ILE A 312 19.11 -3.37 17.84
C ILE A 312 20.60 -3.04 17.94
N PRO A 313 21.09 -1.98 17.31
CA PRO A 313 22.47 -1.55 17.54
C PRO A 313 22.70 -1.28 19.03
N SER A 314 23.76 -1.86 19.61
CA SER A 314 24.04 -1.74 21.05
C SER A 314 24.05 -0.30 21.56
N PRO A 315 24.52 0.74 20.78
CA PRO A 315 24.41 2.13 21.20
C PRO A 315 22.98 2.66 21.40
N PHE A 316 21.96 1.99 20.82
CA PHE A 316 20.57 2.42 20.97
C PHE A 316 19.90 1.85 22.22
N VAL A 317 20.45 0.79 22.82
CA VAL A 317 19.86 0.11 23.97
C VAL A 317 19.73 1.01 25.19
N PRO A 318 20.75 1.80 25.60
CA PRO A 318 20.60 2.75 26.71
C PRO A 318 19.46 3.74 26.50
N HIS A 319 19.32 4.29 25.29
CA HIS A 319 18.25 5.24 24.96
C HIS A 319 16.86 4.58 24.99
N LEU A 320 16.75 3.30 24.60
CA LEU A 320 15.50 2.54 24.74
C LEU A 320 15.14 2.28 26.21
N ARG A 321 16.14 1.96 27.06
CA ARG A 321 15.92 1.82 28.50
C ARG A 321 15.46 3.12 29.14
N GLU A 322 16.10 4.22 28.80
CA GLU A 322 15.71 5.57 29.27
C GLU A 322 14.30 5.94 28.77
N HIS A 323 13.99 5.67 27.51
CA HIS A 323 12.65 5.90 26.95
C HIS A 323 11.59 5.10 27.71
N ARG A 324 11.87 3.83 28.05
CA ARG A 324 10.98 2.98 28.84
C ARG A 324 10.76 3.52 30.26
N ALA A 325 11.82 4.03 30.89
CA ALA A 325 11.74 4.64 32.21
C ALA A 325 10.89 5.91 32.19
N ARG A 326 11.13 6.82 31.24
CA ARG A 326 10.29 8.04 31.06
C ARG A 326 8.82 7.71 30.78
N GLN A 327 8.54 6.67 30.03
CA GLN A 327 7.15 6.23 29.80
C GLN A 327 6.50 5.70 31.08
N ALA A 328 7.25 4.98 31.92
CA ALA A 328 6.75 4.51 33.21
C ALA A 328 6.47 5.67 34.17
N GLU A 329 7.32 6.70 34.19
CA GLU A 329 7.11 7.94 34.95
C GLU A 329 5.87 8.69 34.48
N ALA A 330 5.70 8.83 33.14
CA ALA A 330 4.52 9.45 32.55
C ALA A 330 3.22 8.69 32.91
N ARG A 331 3.28 7.36 32.94
CA ARG A 331 2.18 6.51 33.39
C ARG A 331 1.81 6.76 34.85
N ALA A 332 2.83 6.79 35.72
CA ALA A 332 2.62 7.05 37.14
C ALA A 332 2.05 8.46 37.38
N ALA A 333 2.51 9.46 36.62
CA ALA A 333 2.01 10.82 36.72
C ALA A 333 0.57 11.00 36.20
N ALA A 334 0.18 10.27 35.14
CA ALA A 334 -1.16 10.33 34.58
C ALA A 334 -2.21 9.62 35.45
N GLY A 335 -1.82 8.58 36.17
CA GLY A 335 -2.72 7.72 36.91
C GLY A 335 -3.62 6.83 36.02
N ASP A 336 -4.29 5.86 36.65
CA ASP A 336 -5.09 4.86 35.95
C ASP A 336 -6.34 5.46 35.29
N ASP A 337 -6.83 6.60 35.74
CA ASP A 337 -7.99 7.28 35.12
C ASP A 337 -7.71 7.92 33.78
N ILE A 338 -6.46 8.29 33.52
CA ILE A 338 -6.04 8.99 32.27
C ILE A 338 -5.26 8.06 31.35
N TRP A 339 -4.45 7.17 31.94
CA TRP A 339 -3.59 6.29 31.15
C TRP A 339 -4.36 5.16 30.49
N GLU A 340 -4.32 5.12 29.16
CA GLU A 340 -4.88 4.02 28.36
C GLU A 340 -3.77 3.03 27.97
N GLU A 341 -3.73 1.87 28.63
CA GLU A 341 -2.71 0.86 28.40
C GLU A 341 -2.85 0.20 27.01
N CYS A 342 -1.81 0.26 26.20
CA CYS A 342 -1.78 -0.39 24.89
C CYS A 342 -0.49 -1.17 24.60
N ASP A 343 0.42 -1.29 25.58
CA ASP A 343 1.75 -1.94 25.45
C ASP A 343 2.61 -1.39 24.29
N ALA A 344 2.30 -0.21 23.74
CA ALA A 344 3.07 0.37 22.65
C ALA A 344 4.37 0.99 23.17
N VAL A 345 5.45 0.83 22.40
CA VAL A 345 6.74 1.48 22.69
C VAL A 345 6.63 2.99 22.57
N PHE A 346 5.88 3.47 21.58
CA PHE A 346 5.71 4.90 21.31
C PHE A 346 4.26 5.31 21.55
N THR A 347 4.04 6.06 22.64
CA THR A 347 2.72 6.52 23.08
C THR A 347 2.67 8.03 23.20
N ARG A 348 1.47 8.53 23.26
CA ARG A 348 1.15 9.87 23.75
C ARG A 348 1.30 9.91 25.28
N PRO A 349 1.31 11.10 25.90
CA PRO A 349 1.36 11.24 27.36
C PRO A 349 0.19 10.58 28.11
N ASP A 350 -0.93 10.30 27.42
CA ASP A 350 -2.11 9.61 27.96
C ASP A 350 -2.07 8.08 27.72
N GLY A 351 -0.94 7.51 27.31
CA GLY A 351 -0.78 6.08 27.03
C GLY A 351 -1.31 5.60 25.68
N ARG A 352 -2.10 6.40 24.98
CA ARG A 352 -2.64 6.05 23.66
C ARG A 352 -1.55 5.98 22.59
N PRO A 353 -1.73 5.16 21.55
CA PRO A 353 -0.79 5.10 20.45
C PRO A 353 -0.62 6.45 19.75
N LEU A 354 0.59 6.75 19.29
CA LEU A 354 0.85 7.92 18.44
C LEU A 354 0.04 7.83 17.14
N ASP A 355 -0.63 8.94 16.79
CA ASP A 355 -1.36 9.03 15.54
C ASP A 355 -0.40 9.13 14.36
N PRO A 356 -0.51 8.29 13.31
CA PRO A 356 0.34 8.39 12.14
C PRO A 356 0.29 9.75 11.42
N ARG A 357 -0.79 10.51 11.61
CA ARG A 357 -0.89 11.86 11.05
C ARG A 357 -0.09 12.87 11.86
N ALA A 358 -0.21 12.84 13.19
CA ALA A 358 0.58 13.68 14.08
C ALA A 358 2.08 13.37 13.95
N ASP A 359 2.44 12.09 13.86
CA ASP A 359 3.81 11.64 13.58
C ASP A 359 4.37 12.16 12.25
N TRP A 360 3.52 12.24 11.21
CA TRP A 360 3.92 12.85 9.95
C TRP A 360 4.04 14.39 10.05
N GLU A 361 3.19 15.04 10.82
CA GLU A 361 3.26 16.48 11.07
C GLU A 361 4.54 16.84 11.81
N GLU A 362 4.88 16.11 12.88
CA GLU A 362 6.15 16.26 13.60
C GLU A 362 7.37 16.03 12.69
N PHE A 363 7.29 15.05 11.77
CA PHE A 363 8.35 14.86 10.77
C PHE A 363 8.59 16.11 9.93
N LYS A 364 7.51 16.81 9.52
CA LYS A 364 7.64 18.04 8.73
C LYS A 364 8.25 19.19 9.54
N GLU A 365 7.85 19.33 10.80
CA GLU A 365 8.44 20.29 11.72
C GLU A 365 9.94 20.03 11.91
N LEU A 366 10.32 18.77 12.12
CA LEU A 366 11.74 18.40 12.27
C LEU A 366 12.58 18.62 11.00
N LEU A 367 12.00 18.46 9.81
CA LEU A 367 12.68 18.81 8.57
C LEU A 367 12.98 20.32 8.50
N GLU A 368 12.01 21.14 8.89
CA GLU A 368 12.15 22.58 8.92
C GLU A 368 13.19 23.02 9.96
N GLU A 369 13.13 22.50 11.18
CA GLU A 369 14.09 22.75 12.24
C GLU A 369 15.52 22.33 11.87
N ALA A 370 15.68 21.25 11.12
CA ALA A 370 16.98 20.77 10.63
C ALA A 370 17.45 21.44 9.34
N GLY A 371 16.70 22.41 8.80
CA GLY A 371 17.03 23.07 7.53
C GLY A 371 17.01 22.15 6.32
N ILE A 372 16.23 21.07 6.35
CA ILE A 372 16.16 20.07 5.30
C ILE A 372 14.93 20.32 4.42
N SER A 373 15.12 20.33 3.10
CA SER A 373 14.03 20.50 2.14
C SER A 373 12.95 19.43 2.30
N ASP A 374 11.70 19.79 1.98
CA ASP A 374 10.54 18.89 2.11
C ASP A 374 10.74 17.58 1.35
N ARG A 375 10.42 16.49 2.01
CA ARG A 375 10.46 15.13 1.45
C ARG A 375 9.47 14.18 2.11
N ARG A 376 9.30 13.03 1.50
CA ARG A 376 8.41 12.01 2.04
C ARG A 376 9.03 11.35 3.27
N LEU A 377 8.22 11.08 4.29
CA LEU A 377 8.67 10.36 5.50
C LEU A 377 9.36 9.03 5.18
N TYR A 378 8.90 8.32 4.15
CA TYR A 378 9.49 7.05 3.73
C TYR A 378 10.90 7.23 3.17
N ASP A 379 11.18 8.34 2.49
CA ASP A 379 12.49 8.68 1.95
C ASP A 379 13.45 9.10 3.08
N GLY A 380 12.99 10.00 3.97
CA GLY A 380 13.76 10.45 5.13
C GLY A 380 13.98 9.41 6.21
N SER A 381 13.35 8.24 6.13
CA SER A 381 13.56 7.14 7.08
C SER A 381 14.14 5.90 6.40
N ARG A 382 13.28 5.07 5.84
CA ARG A 382 13.67 3.76 5.31
C ARG A 382 14.62 3.82 4.10
N HIS A 383 14.43 4.78 3.19
CA HIS A 383 15.38 4.96 2.08
C HIS A 383 16.71 5.45 2.59
N THR A 384 16.73 6.35 3.56
CA THR A 384 17.95 6.82 4.23
C THR A 384 18.72 5.65 4.84
N ALA A 385 18.10 4.81 5.68
CA ALA A 385 18.76 3.64 6.24
C ALA A 385 19.35 2.72 5.17
N GLY A 386 18.59 2.46 4.09
CA GLY A 386 19.07 1.62 3.00
C GLY A 386 20.24 2.22 2.22
N THR A 387 20.25 3.54 2.04
CA THR A 387 21.34 4.27 1.36
C THR A 387 22.59 4.27 2.23
N ILE A 388 22.47 4.63 3.52
CA ILE A 388 23.60 4.62 4.45
C ILE A 388 24.21 3.23 4.57
N LEU A 389 23.41 2.15 4.72
CA LEU A 389 23.92 0.77 4.75
C LEU A 389 24.70 0.43 3.46
N ASN A 390 24.22 0.89 2.30
CA ASN A 390 24.91 0.69 1.04
C ASN A 390 26.23 1.50 0.96
N GLU A 391 26.27 2.73 1.48
CA GLU A 391 27.45 3.56 1.57
C GLU A 391 28.51 2.96 2.52
N LEU A 392 28.07 2.31 3.60
CA LEU A 392 28.92 1.54 4.51
C LEU A 392 29.43 0.21 3.89
N GLY A 393 29.11 -0.08 2.63
CA GLY A 393 29.61 -1.26 1.93
C GLY A 393 28.85 -2.56 2.25
N VAL A 394 27.72 -2.48 2.98
CA VAL A 394 26.89 -3.65 3.28
C VAL A 394 26.32 -4.23 1.98
N ASP A 395 26.42 -5.55 1.81
CA ASP A 395 25.92 -6.22 0.61
C ASP A 395 24.40 -6.14 0.47
N LEU A 396 23.94 -6.28 -0.76
CA LEU A 396 22.51 -6.09 -1.11
C LEU A 396 21.57 -7.10 -0.41
N VAL A 397 22.04 -8.32 -0.17
CA VAL A 397 21.24 -9.39 0.47
C VAL A 397 21.05 -9.04 1.93
N THR A 398 22.11 -8.64 2.63
CA THR A 398 22.09 -8.20 4.02
C THR A 398 21.21 -6.96 4.20
N ILE A 399 21.32 -5.94 3.30
CA ILE A 399 20.40 -4.77 3.32
C ILE A 399 18.96 -5.24 3.13
N MET A 400 18.72 -6.20 2.23
CA MET A 400 17.38 -6.75 1.99
C MET A 400 16.81 -7.45 3.24
N GLU A 401 17.64 -8.13 4.00
CA GLU A 401 17.27 -8.80 5.25
C GLU A 401 16.98 -7.79 6.37
N ILE A 402 17.88 -6.84 6.62
CA ILE A 402 17.72 -5.77 7.62
C ILE A 402 16.42 -5.01 7.36
N LEU A 403 16.21 -4.58 6.12
CA LEU A 403 15.01 -3.85 5.72
C LEU A 403 13.79 -4.77 5.51
N ARG A 404 13.93 -6.09 5.59
CA ARG A 404 12.83 -7.06 5.41
C ARG A 404 12.09 -6.88 4.08
N HIS A 405 12.86 -6.73 2.99
CA HIS A 405 12.33 -6.65 1.64
C HIS A 405 11.96 -8.04 1.13
N THR A 406 10.85 -8.12 0.38
CA THR A 406 10.39 -9.37 -0.24
C THR A 406 10.88 -9.53 -1.68
N GLN A 407 11.30 -8.43 -2.31
CA GLN A 407 11.76 -8.40 -3.70
C GLN A 407 13.08 -7.63 -3.80
N VAL A 408 14.01 -8.17 -4.57
CA VAL A 408 15.33 -7.57 -4.84
C VAL A 408 15.20 -6.19 -5.49
N SER A 409 14.19 -6.00 -6.36
CA SER A 409 13.91 -4.71 -7.02
C SER A 409 13.68 -3.56 -6.03
N GLN A 410 13.17 -3.84 -4.83
CA GLN A 410 12.99 -2.83 -3.78
C GLN A 410 14.33 -2.34 -3.23
N THR A 411 15.33 -3.22 -3.15
CA THR A 411 16.66 -2.92 -2.59
C THR A 411 17.59 -2.37 -3.66
N ARG A 412 17.44 -2.75 -4.93
CA ARG A 412 18.23 -2.20 -6.06
C ARG A 412 18.15 -0.68 -6.18
N ARG A 413 17.11 -0.05 -5.64
CA ARG A 413 16.98 1.42 -5.62
C ARG A 413 18.07 2.12 -4.83
N TYR A 414 18.71 1.43 -3.88
CA TYR A 414 19.82 1.97 -3.07
C TYR A 414 21.18 1.84 -3.77
N VAL A 415 21.26 1.08 -4.85
CA VAL A 415 22.51 0.80 -5.58
C VAL A 415 22.84 1.86 -6.64
N LYS A 416 21.93 2.79 -6.93
CA LYS A 416 22.18 3.89 -7.86
C LYS A 416 23.26 4.80 -7.27
N GLY A 417 24.46 4.84 -7.90
CA GLY A 417 25.60 5.68 -7.49
C GLY A 417 26.93 4.94 -7.24
N ARG A 418 27.01 3.66 -7.50
CA ARG A 418 28.17 2.81 -7.18
C ARG A 418 29.44 3.00 -8.04
N SER A 419 29.67 4.11 -8.70
CA SER A 419 30.90 4.29 -9.48
C SER A 419 32.17 4.24 -8.61
N THR A 420 32.12 4.74 -7.38
CA THR A 420 33.23 4.69 -6.41
C THR A 420 33.45 3.27 -5.87
N LEU A 421 32.40 2.61 -5.37
CA LEU A 421 32.51 1.24 -4.85
C LEU A 421 32.93 0.21 -5.92
N SER A 422 32.54 0.42 -7.18
CA SER A 422 33.01 -0.40 -8.29
C SER A 422 34.48 -0.19 -8.58
N LYS A 423 34.96 1.07 -8.52
CA LYS A 423 36.39 1.40 -8.66
C LYS A 423 37.21 0.79 -7.52
N ASP A 424 36.76 0.93 -6.28
CA ASP A 424 37.46 0.37 -5.10
C ASP A 424 37.47 -1.16 -5.13
N ALA A 425 36.39 -1.80 -5.56
CA ALA A 425 36.36 -3.24 -5.71
C ALA A 425 37.30 -3.73 -6.82
N MET A 426 37.34 -3.03 -7.96
CA MET A 426 38.27 -3.32 -9.05
C MET A 426 39.72 -3.05 -8.64
N GLN A 427 39.96 -1.99 -7.87
CA GLN A 427 41.29 -1.72 -7.32
C GLN A 427 41.74 -2.84 -6.40
N ARG A 428 40.94 -3.24 -5.41
CA ARG A 428 41.25 -4.39 -4.52
C ARG A 428 41.46 -5.68 -5.30
N MET A 429 40.71 -5.92 -6.36
CA MET A 429 40.92 -7.07 -7.23
C MET A 429 42.28 -6.96 -7.96
N GLY A 430 42.64 -5.76 -8.45
CA GLY A 430 43.92 -5.48 -9.04
C GLY A 430 45.05 -5.72 -8.05
N ASP A 431 44.93 -5.20 -6.83
CA ASP A 431 45.93 -5.38 -5.75
C ASP A 431 46.05 -6.84 -5.31
N THR A 432 45.00 -7.65 -5.42
CA THR A 432 45.03 -9.07 -5.14
C THR A 432 45.86 -9.85 -6.19
N PHE A 433 45.76 -9.47 -7.47
CA PHE A 433 46.49 -10.12 -8.56
C PHE A 433 47.88 -9.52 -8.77
N PHE A 434 48.05 -8.25 -8.44
CA PHE A 434 49.30 -7.50 -8.57
C PHE A 434 49.55 -6.74 -7.27
N PRO A 435 49.95 -7.41 -6.18
CA PRO A 435 50.23 -6.72 -4.93
C PRO A 435 51.37 -5.72 -5.17
N THR A 436 51.06 -4.45 -4.97
CA THR A 436 52.08 -3.42 -4.91
C THR A 436 53.01 -3.74 -3.76
N ALA A 437 54.30 -4.00 -4.06
CA ALA A 437 55.29 -4.23 -3.04
C ALA A 437 55.25 -3.07 -2.04
N GLU A 438 55.07 -3.36 -0.76
CA GLU A 438 55.22 -2.36 0.28
C GLU A 438 56.58 -1.70 0.10
N PRO A 439 56.69 -0.36 0.15
CA PRO A 439 57.97 0.32 0.17
C PRO A 439 58.72 -0.25 1.38
N ALA A 440 59.88 -0.87 1.11
CA ALA A 440 60.75 -1.45 2.12
C ALA A 440 60.92 -0.44 3.26
N SER A 441 60.49 -0.80 4.45
CA SER A 441 60.72 0.02 5.65
C SER A 441 62.23 0.27 5.77
N GLU A 442 62.65 1.51 5.67
CA GLU A 442 64.00 1.91 5.96
C GLU A 442 64.33 1.44 7.38
N THR A 443 65.08 0.36 7.43
CA THR A 443 65.76 -0.09 8.65
C THR A 443 66.74 0.99 9.02
N LYS A 444 66.45 1.81 10.00
CA LYS A 444 67.41 2.67 10.67
C LYS A 444 68.48 1.76 11.23
N THR A 445 69.64 1.74 10.56
CA THR A 445 70.91 1.24 11.07
C THR A 445 71.30 2.06 12.28
N GLU A 446 70.96 1.63 13.46
CA GLU A 446 71.68 2.11 14.68
C GLU A 446 73.07 1.51 14.71
N THR A 447 74.03 2.38 14.49
CA THR A 447 75.47 2.12 14.63
C THR A 447 75.79 1.69 16.04
N THR A 448 76.40 0.54 16.14
CA THR A 448 77.06 -0.07 17.28
C THR A 448 78.00 0.88 18.04
N SER A 449 77.83 1.00 19.34
CA SER A 449 78.91 1.20 20.30
C SER A 449 78.51 0.53 21.64
N SER A 450 79.05 -0.49 21.98
CA SER A 450 79.96 -0.87 23.02
C SER A 450 79.76 -2.29 23.47
N LYS A 451 80.81 -3.05 23.28
CA LYS A 451 81.18 -4.21 24.09
C LYS A 451 81.17 -3.80 25.56
N GLU A 452 80.50 -4.56 26.39
CA GLU A 452 80.73 -4.81 27.82
C GLU A 452 79.40 -4.99 28.56
N ALA A 453 79.01 -6.22 28.73
CA ALA A 453 78.33 -6.79 29.89
C ALA A 453 77.81 -8.22 29.63
N ARG A 454 78.77 -9.08 29.22
CA ARG A 454 78.60 -10.50 29.46
C ARG A 454 79.07 -10.75 30.86
N ALA A 455 78.23 -10.94 31.83
CA ALA A 455 78.37 -11.89 32.96
C ALA A 455 77.31 -11.53 34.05
N ARG A 456 76.71 -12.66 34.50
CA ARG A 456 75.82 -12.74 35.68
C ARG A 456 74.33 -12.53 35.42
N ARG A 457 73.57 -13.62 35.20
CA ARG A 457 73.05 -14.55 36.25
C ARG A 457 72.26 -15.70 35.64
N ARG A 458 72.87 -16.85 35.59
CA ARG A 458 72.15 -18.11 35.79
C ARG A 458 71.84 -18.25 37.26
N ARG A 459 70.65 -18.83 37.53
CA ARG A 459 70.09 -19.40 38.80
C ARG A 459 68.95 -18.54 39.34
N ARG A 460 67.78 -19.08 39.26
CA ARG A 460 67.00 -20.01 40.09
C ARG A 460 65.59 -20.01 39.52
N ILE A 461 65.13 -21.20 39.06
CA ILE A 461 64.38 -22.20 39.83
C ILE A 461 63.21 -21.55 40.62
N TRP A 462 62.03 -21.71 40.25
CA TRP A 462 61.02 -22.73 40.38
C TRP A 462 59.85 -22.36 39.52
#